data_c887adee40a0f7142eb24f14bc120fd9
#
_entry.id   c887adee40a0f7142eb24f14bc120fd9
#
_cell.length_a   1.000
_cell.length_b   1.000
_cell.length_c   1.000
_cell.angle_alpha   90.00
_cell.angle_beta   90.00
_cell.angle_gamma   90.00
#
_symmetry.space_group_name_H-M   'P 1'
#
loop_
_entity.id
_entity.type
_entity.pdbx_description
1 polymer ?
#
loop_
_entity_poly.entity_id
_entity_poly.type
_entity_poly.pdbx_seq_one_letter_code
_entity_poly.pdbx_strand_id
1 'polypeptide(L)'
;SNADAARSEAVSLLLIDEAAFIDNIGETWASAQQTLATGGGAIVLSTPYGTGNWFHKTWIASENGDNDFLPIKLPWYVHPERDQTWRDAQDAQLGDPRLAAQECDCDFSTSGDTVIYGELIEFYETTYKKDPEERRGVDRNLWIWEPVDYNRNYMVIADVARGDGKDFSAFHIVDIENCSQVGEYKGQLPPKEFAHLLVGIATEYNNALLVVENANIGWSTIETIMERGYTNLYHSPRSGNVTAESYFD
;
A
#
# COMPACT_ATOMS: atom_id res chain seq x y z
N SER A 1 4.08 -19.12 19.62
CA SER A 1 2.76 -19.35 20.23
C SER A 1 2.00 -20.33 19.36
N ASN A 2 1.46 -21.38 19.98
CA ASN A 2 0.79 -22.45 19.26
C ASN A 2 -0.71 -22.08 19.14
N ALA A 3 -1.22 -21.91 17.92
CA ALA A 3 -2.61 -21.54 17.64
C ALA A 3 -3.66 -22.55 18.25
N ASP A 4 -3.21 -23.76 18.59
CA ASP A 4 -4.06 -24.78 19.16
C ASP A 4 -4.18 -24.73 20.70
N ALA A 5 -3.40 -23.91 21.39
CA ALA A 5 -3.38 -23.84 22.84
C ALA A 5 -4.68 -23.29 23.45
N ALA A 6 -5.52 -22.63 22.68
CA ALA A 6 -6.74 -21.95 23.13
C ALA A 6 -8.04 -22.72 22.83
N ARG A 7 -7.97 -23.92 22.25
CA ARG A 7 -9.17 -24.62 21.76
C ARG A 7 -9.88 -25.56 22.76
N SER A 8 -9.33 -25.77 23.96
CA SER A 8 -9.79 -26.88 24.81
C SER A 8 -10.57 -26.49 26.06
N GLU A 9 -10.64 -25.24 26.47
CA GLU A 9 -11.34 -24.82 27.69
C GLU A 9 -12.12 -23.51 27.50
N ALA A 10 -13.28 -23.38 28.15
CA ALA A 10 -14.02 -22.12 28.19
C ALA A 10 -13.27 -21.12 29.08
N VAL A 11 -12.97 -19.95 28.53
CA VAL A 11 -12.18 -18.90 29.18
C VAL A 11 -13.11 -17.74 29.55
N SER A 12 -13.10 -17.33 30.82
CA SER A 12 -13.90 -16.19 31.30
C SER A 12 -13.26 -14.84 30.94
N LEU A 13 -11.92 -14.77 30.83
CA LEU A 13 -11.17 -13.59 30.45
C LEU A 13 -9.94 -14.00 29.65
N LEU A 14 -9.79 -13.45 28.49
CA LEU A 14 -8.60 -13.56 27.66
C LEU A 14 -7.82 -12.23 27.72
N LEU A 15 -6.53 -12.31 28.02
CA LEU A 15 -5.63 -11.16 27.95
C LEU A 15 -4.60 -11.43 26.86
N ILE A 16 -4.50 -10.51 25.89
CA ILE A 16 -3.47 -10.52 24.84
C ILE A 16 -2.63 -9.26 25.01
N ASP A 17 -1.38 -9.45 25.37
CA ASP A 17 -0.38 -8.38 25.50
C ASP A 17 0.48 -8.31 24.26
N GLU A 18 0.95 -7.11 23.93
CA GLU A 18 1.79 -6.80 22.75
C GLU A 18 1.18 -7.30 21.43
N ALA A 19 -0.13 -7.13 21.28
CA ALA A 19 -0.88 -7.67 20.15
C ALA A 19 -0.41 -7.18 18.77
N ALA A 20 0.13 -5.96 18.66
CA ALA A 20 0.67 -5.43 17.41
C ALA A 20 1.92 -6.15 16.92
N PHE A 21 2.64 -6.87 17.83
CA PHE A 21 3.91 -7.55 17.56
C PHE A 21 3.76 -9.08 17.41
N ILE A 22 2.56 -9.61 17.58
CA ILE A 22 2.32 -11.06 17.45
C ILE A 22 2.07 -11.42 15.99
N ASP A 23 2.92 -12.29 15.44
CA ASP A 23 2.73 -12.85 14.10
C ASP A 23 1.43 -13.66 14.03
N ASN A 24 0.68 -13.51 12.95
CA ASN A 24 -0.57 -14.23 12.69
C ASN A 24 -1.62 -14.08 13.80
N ILE A 25 -1.62 -12.96 14.54
CA ILE A 25 -2.55 -12.66 15.61
C ILE A 25 -4.02 -12.83 15.17
N GLY A 26 -4.37 -12.56 13.92
CA GLY A 26 -5.71 -12.71 13.38
C GLY A 26 -6.22 -14.16 13.45
N GLU A 27 -5.38 -15.14 13.15
CA GLU A 27 -5.69 -16.56 13.26
C GLU A 27 -5.82 -16.99 14.73
N THR A 28 -4.91 -16.50 15.58
CA THR A 28 -4.93 -16.72 17.03
C THR A 28 -6.21 -16.15 17.63
N TRP A 29 -6.61 -14.94 17.24
CA TRP A 29 -7.85 -14.30 17.67
C TRP A 29 -9.08 -15.09 17.22
N ALA A 30 -9.17 -15.50 15.95
CA ALA A 30 -10.29 -16.29 15.44
C ALA A 30 -10.47 -17.61 16.20
N SER A 31 -9.37 -18.25 16.61
CA SER A 31 -9.39 -19.46 17.44
C SER A 31 -9.82 -19.18 18.88
N ALA A 32 -9.31 -18.09 19.46
CA ALA A 32 -9.59 -17.71 20.85
C ALA A 32 -11.03 -17.19 21.03
N GLN A 33 -11.58 -16.50 20.04
CA GLN A 33 -12.94 -15.98 20.07
C GLN A 33 -13.99 -17.07 20.30
N GLN A 34 -13.75 -18.27 19.79
CA GLN A 34 -14.65 -19.41 20.03
C GLN A 34 -14.68 -19.87 21.49
N THR A 35 -13.58 -19.73 22.23
CA THR A 35 -13.52 -20.07 23.66
C THR A 35 -14.21 -19.03 24.54
N LEU A 36 -14.40 -17.80 24.03
CA LEU A 36 -15.13 -16.73 24.70
C LEU A 36 -16.65 -16.77 24.43
N ALA A 37 -17.13 -17.61 23.52
CA ALA A 37 -18.52 -17.69 23.08
C ALA A 37 -19.50 -18.05 24.22
N THR A 38 -19.01 -18.53 25.36
CA THR A 38 -19.78 -18.86 26.56
C THR A 38 -20.00 -17.67 27.52
N GLY A 39 -19.67 -16.45 27.11
CA GLY A 39 -19.83 -15.21 27.87
C GLY A 39 -18.54 -14.68 28.51
N GLY A 40 -17.37 -15.10 28.00
CA GLY A 40 -16.08 -14.54 28.38
C GLY A 40 -15.82 -13.17 27.71
N GLY A 41 -14.90 -12.39 28.31
CA GLY A 41 -14.41 -11.12 27.78
C GLY A 41 -12.95 -11.21 27.29
N ALA A 42 -12.53 -10.25 26.49
CA ALA A 42 -11.13 -10.11 26.09
C ALA A 42 -10.60 -8.69 26.36
N ILE A 43 -9.35 -8.63 26.80
CA ILE A 43 -8.56 -7.39 26.87
C ILE A 43 -7.37 -7.58 25.93
N VAL A 44 -7.27 -6.70 24.94
CA VAL A 44 -6.18 -6.70 23.98
C VAL A 44 -5.42 -5.40 24.14
N LEU A 45 -4.13 -5.46 24.43
CA LEU A 45 -3.30 -4.29 24.65
C LEU A 45 -2.01 -4.39 23.85
N SER A 46 -1.49 -3.24 23.47
CA SER A 46 -0.20 -3.09 22.78
C SER A 46 0.19 -1.64 22.70
N THR A 47 1.47 -1.34 22.54
CA THR A 47 1.90 -0.11 21.86
C THR A 47 1.65 -0.25 20.35
N PRO A 48 1.46 0.86 19.61
CA PRO A 48 1.31 0.81 18.15
C PRO A 48 2.56 0.23 17.47
N TYR A 49 2.36 -0.46 16.36
CA TYR A 49 3.45 -0.92 15.50
C TYR A 49 3.08 -0.70 14.03
N GLY A 50 3.08 0.58 13.62
CA GLY A 50 2.67 0.98 12.29
C GLY A 50 1.19 0.76 11.97
N THR A 51 0.83 1.01 10.74
CA THR A 51 -0.52 0.88 10.21
C THR A 51 -0.71 -0.45 9.48
N GLY A 52 -1.96 -0.90 9.32
CA GLY A 52 -2.33 -2.04 8.49
C GLY A 52 -2.21 -3.43 9.13
N ASN A 53 -1.57 -3.58 10.30
CA ASN A 53 -1.58 -4.84 11.05
C ASN A 53 -2.96 -5.12 11.69
N TRP A 54 -3.12 -6.31 12.26
CA TRP A 54 -4.39 -6.72 12.86
C TRP A 54 -4.83 -5.79 14.02
N PHE A 55 -3.90 -5.39 14.89
CA PHE A 55 -4.20 -4.51 16.03
C PHE A 55 -4.69 -3.14 15.57
N HIS A 56 -4.00 -2.52 14.60
CA HIS A 56 -4.43 -1.26 14.01
C HIS A 56 -5.81 -1.35 13.35
N LYS A 57 -6.06 -2.40 12.53
CA LYS A 57 -7.37 -2.60 11.89
C LYS A 57 -8.48 -2.78 12.92
N THR A 58 -8.23 -3.55 13.97
CA THR A 58 -9.18 -3.77 15.06
C THR A 58 -9.44 -2.50 15.85
N TRP A 59 -8.41 -1.68 16.08
CA TRP A 59 -8.50 -0.36 16.70
C TRP A 59 -9.40 0.57 15.90
N ILE A 60 -9.12 0.76 14.61
CA ILE A 60 -9.94 1.62 13.74
C ILE A 60 -11.38 1.13 13.66
N ALA A 61 -11.61 -0.17 13.55
CA ALA A 61 -12.96 -0.74 13.58
C ALA A 61 -13.68 -0.45 14.89
N SER A 62 -12.96 -0.44 16.04
CA SER A 62 -13.55 -0.11 17.34
C SER A 62 -13.90 1.37 17.47
N GLU A 63 -13.05 2.27 16.95
CA GLU A 63 -13.35 3.72 16.91
C GLU A 63 -14.56 4.03 16.04
N ASN A 64 -14.74 3.30 14.94
CA ASN A 64 -15.89 3.43 14.05
C ASN A 64 -17.17 2.75 14.56
N GLY A 65 -17.07 1.90 15.61
CA GLY A 65 -18.19 1.11 16.11
C GLY A 65 -18.50 -0.13 15.27
N ASP A 66 -17.54 -0.60 14.46
CA ASP A 66 -17.68 -1.77 13.58
C ASP A 66 -17.37 -3.11 14.31
N ASN A 67 -16.95 -3.06 15.57
CA ASN A 67 -16.74 -4.22 16.44
C ASN A 67 -17.14 -3.91 17.88
N ASP A 68 -17.15 -4.95 18.77
CA ASP A 68 -17.58 -4.83 20.16
C ASP A 68 -16.47 -4.39 21.12
N PHE A 69 -15.28 -4.04 20.64
CA PHE A 69 -14.21 -3.54 21.50
C PHE A 69 -14.46 -2.09 21.91
N LEU A 70 -14.15 -1.79 23.19
CA LEU A 70 -14.07 -0.41 23.68
C LEU A 70 -12.63 0.10 23.51
N PRO A 71 -12.37 1.11 22.63
CA PRO A 71 -11.02 1.64 22.45
C PRO A 71 -10.63 2.52 23.63
N ILE A 72 -9.48 2.22 24.26
CA ILE A 72 -8.92 3.02 25.35
C ILE A 72 -7.50 3.40 24.98
N LYS A 73 -7.25 4.69 24.72
CA LYS A 73 -5.94 5.24 24.38
C LYS A 73 -5.32 5.90 25.61
N LEU A 74 -4.10 5.47 25.99
CA LEU A 74 -3.38 5.90 27.19
C LEU A 74 -2.01 6.45 26.84
N PRO A 75 -1.90 7.61 26.15
CA PRO A 75 -0.61 8.24 25.88
C PRO A 75 0.04 8.77 27.19
N TRP A 76 1.33 9.07 27.13
CA TRP A 76 2.14 9.44 28.29
C TRP A 76 1.53 10.55 29.15
N TYR A 77 0.88 11.53 28.55
CA TYR A 77 0.33 12.70 29.25
C TYR A 77 -0.93 12.42 30.08
N VAL A 78 -1.53 11.25 29.95
CA VAL A 78 -2.64 10.81 30.83
C VAL A 78 -2.13 10.37 32.19
N HIS A 79 -0.83 10.06 32.29
CA HIS A 79 -0.25 9.66 33.57
C HIS A 79 0.06 10.89 34.43
N PRO A 80 -0.45 11.00 35.66
CA PRO A 80 -0.38 12.23 36.47
C PRO A 80 1.05 12.65 36.86
N GLU A 81 2.02 11.74 36.83
CA GLU A 81 3.42 11.99 37.19
C GLU A 81 4.33 12.22 35.97
N ARG A 82 3.77 12.23 34.74
CA ARG A 82 4.52 12.43 33.50
C ARG A 82 4.23 13.81 32.95
N ASP A 83 5.25 14.65 32.91
CA ASP A 83 5.25 16.00 32.35
C ASP A 83 6.12 16.08 31.09
N GLN A 84 6.23 17.26 30.51
CA GLN A 84 7.08 17.49 29.34
C GLN A 84 8.55 17.17 29.62
N THR A 85 9.02 17.40 30.84
CA THR A 85 10.41 17.08 31.22
C THR A 85 10.66 15.59 31.18
N TRP A 86 9.67 14.80 31.62
CA TRP A 86 9.69 13.33 31.48
C TRP A 86 9.73 12.92 30.00
N ARG A 87 8.88 13.56 29.16
CA ARG A 87 8.81 13.24 27.73
C ARG A 87 10.11 13.55 26.99
N ASP A 88 10.72 14.73 27.27
CA ASP A 88 12.01 15.12 26.70
C ASP A 88 13.13 14.16 27.09
N ALA A 89 13.10 13.65 28.32
CA ALA A 89 14.05 12.65 28.79
C ALA A 89 13.86 11.29 28.05
N GLN A 90 12.62 10.90 27.76
CA GLN A 90 12.35 9.69 26.97
C GLN A 90 12.84 9.86 25.52
N ASP A 91 12.63 11.02 24.89
CA ASP A 91 13.14 11.31 23.55
C ASP A 91 14.65 11.21 23.47
N ALA A 92 15.33 11.79 24.46
CA ALA A 92 16.79 11.70 24.55
C ALA A 92 17.30 10.27 24.78
N GLN A 93 16.55 9.47 25.54
CA GLN A 93 16.92 8.09 25.86
C GLN A 93 16.67 7.14 24.69
N LEU A 94 15.53 7.26 24.04
CA LEU A 94 15.14 6.40 22.89
C LEU A 94 15.94 6.77 21.64
N GLY A 95 16.25 8.05 21.45
CA GLY A 95 17.07 8.53 20.33
C GLY A 95 16.43 8.37 18.93
N ASP A 96 15.22 7.86 18.87
CA ASP A 96 14.43 7.70 17.64
C ASP A 96 13.00 8.21 17.86
N PRO A 97 12.58 9.26 17.12
CA PRO A 97 11.22 9.82 17.23
C PRO A 97 10.11 8.80 17.00
N ARG A 98 10.35 7.76 16.19
CA ARG A 98 9.36 6.71 15.92
C ARG A 98 9.14 5.84 17.14
N LEU A 99 10.22 5.47 17.83
CA LEU A 99 10.14 4.73 19.10
C LEU A 99 9.43 5.55 20.16
N ALA A 100 9.71 6.84 20.21
CA ALA A 100 9.04 7.74 21.14
C ALA A 100 7.53 7.89 20.85
N ALA A 101 7.15 8.00 19.58
CA ALA A 101 5.75 8.01 19.15
C ALA A 101 5.04 6.68 19.47
N GLN A 102 5.71 5.56 19.24
CA GLN A 102 5.22 4.22 19.56
C GLN A 102 5.00 4.02 21.06
N GLU A 103 6.04 4.25 21.86
CA GLU A 103 6.07 3.90 23.28
C GLU A 103 5.36 4.95 24.18
N CYS A 104 5.33 6.21 23.73
CA CYS A 104 4.81 7.30 24.54
C CYS A 104 3.49 7.88 24.03
N ASP A 105 3.35 8.08 22.71
CA ASP A 105 2.24 8.86 22.17
C ASP A 105 1.06 8.01 21.73
N CYS A 106 1.20 6.69 21.67
CA CYS A 106 0.23 5.75 21.09
C CYS A 106 -0.13 6.16 19.64
N ASP A 107 0.88 6.50 18.83
CA ASP A 107 0.68 6.96 17.47
C ASP A 107 1.00 5.84 16.47
N PHE A 108 -0.02 5.40 15.74
CA PHE A 108 0.12 4.38 14.70
C PHE A 108 0.81 4.89 13.45
N SER A 109 0.64 6.17 13.12
CA SER A 109 1.14 6.74 11.86
C SER A 109 2.66 6.86 11.85
N THR A 110 3.24 7.22 12.98
CA THR A 110 4.68 7.45 13.12
C THR A 110 5.42 6.19 13.61
N SER A 111 4.72 5.23 14.21
CA SER A 111 5.30 3.99 14.72
C SER A 111 5.52 2.94 13.61
N GLY A 112 6.44 2.00 13.82
CA GLY A 112 6.72 0.87 12.94
C GLY A 112 7.71 1.16 11.81
N ASP A 113 8.14 0.07 11.14
CA ASP A 113 9.09 0.12 10.01
C ASP A 113 8.37 0.41 8.70
N THR A 114 8.01 1.66 8.48
CA THR A 114 7.43 2.10 7.21
C THR A 114 8.50 2.68 6.28
N VAL A 115 8.45 2.35 5.00
CA VAL A 115 9.36 2.90 3.98
C VAL A 115 9.17 4.41 3.82
N ILE A 116 7.93 4.88 4.01
CA ILE A 116 7.56 6.30 3.96
C ILE A 116 6.89 6.65 5.30
N TYR A 117 7.34 7.73 5.94
CA TYR A 117 6.74 8.21 7.18
C TYR A 117 5.27 8.59 6.99
N GLY A 118 4.41 8.21 7.94
CA GLY A 118 2.97 8.51 7.91
C GLY A 118 2.67 10.00 7.74
N GLU A 119 3.43 10.86 8.41
CA GLU A 119 3.32 12.32 8.26
C GLU A 119 3.54 12.81 6.83
N LEU A 120 4.48 12.18 6.10
CA LEU A 120 4.69 12.49 4.68
C LEU A 120 3.52 12.03 3.83
N ILE A 121 2.94 10.87 4.12
CA ILE A 121 1.74 10.37 3.43
C ILE A 121 0.58 11.35 3.65
N GLU A 122 0.32 11.75 4.89
CA GLU A 122 -0.72 12.72 5.23
C GLU A 122 -0.48 14.08 4.56
N PHE A 123 0.77 14.55 4.56
CA PHE A 123 1.15 15.78 3.86
C PHE A 123 0.85 15.68 2.36
N TYR A 124 1.21 14.58 1.70
CA TYR A 124 0.92 14.39 0.28
C TYR A 124 -0.59 14.24 0.01
N GLU A 125 -1.31 13.51 0.86
CA GLU A 125 -2.76 13.36 0.72
C GLU A 125 -3.49 14.69 0.85
N THR A 126 -3.10 15.53 1.78
CA THR A 126 -3.76 16.83 2.01
C THR A 126 -3.33 17.90 1.02
N THR A 127 -2.09 17.83 0.52
CA THR A 127 -1.50 18.91 -0.31
C THR A 127 -1.64 18.63 -1.81
N TYR A 128 -1.43 17.38 -2.23
CA TYR A 128 -1.29 17.03 -3.65
C TYR A 128 -2.38 16.11 -4.19
N LYS A 129 -3.11 15.38 -3.35
CA LYS A 129 -4.20 14.52 -3.80
C LYS A 129 -5.30 15.35 -4.46
N LYS A 130 -5.62 15.00 -5.70
CA LYS A 130 -6.66 15.64 -6.50
C LYS A 130 -7.56 14.57 -7.09
N ASP A 131 -8.84 14.90 -7.25
CA ASP A 131 -9.73 14.08 -8.07
C ASP A 131 -9.33 14.17 -9.55
N PRO A 132 -9.41 13.07 -10.33
CA PRO A 132 -9.15 13.11 -11.76
C PRO A 132 -10.20 13.96 -12.48
N GLU A 133 -9.77 14.71 -13.50
CA GLU A 133 -10.67 15.47 -14.37
C GLU A 133 -11.59 14.56 -15.19
N GLU A 134 -11.06 13.40 -15.60
CA GLU A 134 -11.79 12.42 -16.40
C GLU A 134 -11.55 10.99 -15.89
N ARG A 135 -12.59 10.17 -15.96
CA ARG A 135 -12.53 8.72 -15.69
C ARG A 135 -13.07 7.97 -16.89
N ARG A 136 -12.23 7.18 -17.55
CA ARG A 136 -12.52 6.44 -18.79
C ARG A 136 -12.64 4.93 -18.55
N GLY A 137 -13.15 4.23 -19.56
CA GLY A 137 -13.35 2.78 -19.54
C GLY A 137 -14.68 2.37 -18.94
N VAL A 138 -15.04 1.10 -19.15
CA VAL A 138 -16.32 0.53 -18.66
C VAL A 138 -16.41 0.60 -17.15
N ASP A 139 -15.29 0.27 -16.46
CA ASP A 139 -15.19 0.26 -15.01
C ASP A 139 -14.73 1.62 -14.45
N ARG A 140 -14.58 2.64 -15.31
CA ARG A 140 -14.09 3.98 -14.95
C ARG A 140 -12.75 3.95 -14.21
N ASN A 141 -11.90 3.03 -14.54
CA ASN A 141 -10.63 2.71 -13.87
C ASN A 141 -9.39 3.27 -14.59
N LEU A 142 -9.56 3.98 -15.68
CA LEU A 142 -8.56 4.85 -16.29
C LEU A 142 -8.83 6.29 -15.84
N TRP A 143 -7.98 6.83 -15.01
CA TRP A 143 -8.09 8.16 -14.44
C TRP A 143 -7.12 9.11 -15.10
N ILE A 144 -7.61 10.27 -15.50
CA ILE A 144 -6.83 11.32 -16.18
C ILE A 144 -6.95 12.59 -15.35
N TRP A 145 -5.82 13.10 -14.89
CA TRP A 145 -5.71 14.38 -14.18
C TRP A 145 -5.38 15.53 -15.09
N GLU A 146 -4.59 15.29 -16.16
CA GLU A 146 -4.26 16.30 -17.15
C GLU A 146 -4.39 15.72 -18.56
N PRO A 147 -5.08 16.39 -19.47
CA PRO A 147 -5.12 15.98 -20.87
C PRO A 147 -3.75 16.14 -21.53
N VAL A 148 -3.56 15.48 -22.66
CA VAL A 148 -2.30 15.58 -23.42
C VAL A 148 -2.02 17.01 -23.87
N ASP A 149 -0.79 17.47 -23.67
CA ASP A 149 -0.21 18.64 -24.32
C ASP A 149 0.86 18.15 -25.34
N TYR A 150 0.58 18.32 -26.63
CA TYR A 150 1.48 17.83 -27.70
C TYR A 150 2.82 18.56 -27.79
N ASN A 151 3.05 19.57 -26.94
CA ASN A 151 4.36 20.22 -26.79
C ASN A 151 5.23 19.55 -25.71
N ARG A 152 4.69 18.56 -25.00
CA ARG A 152 5.37 17.87 -23.89
C ARG A 152 5.66 16.41 -24.24
N ASN A 153 6.62 15.85 -23.52
CA ASN A 153 6.99 14.45 -23.61
C ASN A 153 6.44 13.67 -22.41
N TYR A 154 5.97 12.44 -22.69
CA TYR A 154 5.37 11.59 -21.70
C TYR A 154 6.03 10.22 -21.65
N MET A 155 5.87 9.56 -20.51
CA MET A 155 6.25 8.16 -20.30
C MET A 155 5.04 7.40 -19.74
N VAL A 156 4.79 6.23 -20.27
CA VAL A 156 3.79 5.28 -19.75
C VAL A 156 4.54 4.11 -19.14
N ILE A 157 4.40 3.91 -17.84
CA ILE A 157 5.09 2.85 -17.07
C ILE A 157 4.06 1.83 -16.65
N ALA A 158 4.24 0.58 -17.07
CA ALA A 158 3.25 -0.48 -16.89
C ALA A 158 3.81 -1.69 -16.15
N ASP A 159 3.03 -2.17 -15.19
CA ASP A 159 3.14 -3.46 -14.53
C ASP A 159 2.04 -4.40 -15.03
N VAL A 160 2.39 -5.65 -15.36
CA VAL A 160 1.51 -6.58 -16.06
C VAL A 160 1.11 -7.76 -15.18
N ALA A 161 -0.18 -7.95 -14.99
CA ALA A 161 -0.76 -9.13 -14.35
C ALA A 161 -1.44 -10.07 -15.37
N ARG A 162 -1.81 -11.28 -14.90
CA ARG A 162 -2.45 -12.32 -15.73
C ARG A 162 -3.86 -11.96 -16.20
N GLY A 163 -4.56 -11.08 -15.48
CA GLY A 163 -5.97 -10.81 -15.73
C GLY A 163 -6.90 -11.96 -15.32
N ASP A 164 -6.45 -12.87 -14.46
CA ASP A 164 -7.19 -14.06 -13.99
C ASP A 164 -8.00 -13.81 -12.71
N GLY A 165 -8.13 -12.55 -12.29
CA GLY A 165 -8.91 -12.13 -11.12
C GLY A 165 -8.15 -12.13 -9.79
N LYS A 166 -6.87 -12.51 -9.77
CA LYS A 166 -6.05 -12.54 -8.54
C LYS A 166 -5.21 -11.28 -8.36
N ASP A 167 -4.77 -10.70 -9.48
CA ASP A 167 -3.88 -9.56 -9.49
C ASP A 167 -4.33 -8.54 -10.54
N PHE A 168 -3.79 -7.32 -10.48
CA PHE A 168 -4.18 -6.21 -11.33
C PHE A 168 -3.00 -5.77 -12.19
N SER A 169 -3.25 -5.56 -13.49
CA SER A 169 -2.37 -4.76 -14.32
C SER A 169 -2.57 -3.29 -14.01
N ALA A 170 -1.48 -2.54 -13.97
CA ALA A 170 -1.51 -1.10 -13.71
C ALA A 170 -0.57 -0.36 -14.66
N PHE A 171 -0.85 0.90 -14.93
CA PHE A 171 0.11 1.83 -15.51
C PHE A 171 -0.08 3.25 -15.00
N HIS A 172 1.01 4.02 -15.08
CA HIS A 172 1.00 5.45 -14.83
C HIS A 172 1.45 6.20 -16.09
N ILE A 173 0.82 7.34 -16.33
CA ILE A 173 1.23 8.29 -17.35
C ILE A 173 1.94 9.44 -16.65
N VAL A 174 3.20 9.68 -17.01
CA VAL A 174 4.06 10.69 -16.38
C VAL A 174 4.46 11.74 -17.39
N ASP A 175 4.22 13.01 -17.07
CA ASP A 175 4.84 14.13 -17.75
C ASP A 175 6.33 14.19 -17.34
N ILE A 176 7.24 13.97 -18.31
CA ILE A 176 8.67 13.85 -18.03
C ILE A 176 9.28 15.21 -17.63
N GLU A 177 8.75 16.31 -18.15
CA GLU A 177 9.31 17.65 -17.91
C GLU A 177 8.99 18.16 -16.52
N ASN A 178 7.78 17.85 -16.02
CA ASN A 178 7.33 18.26 -14.69
C ASN A 178 7.51 17.17 -13.62
N CYS A 179 7.88 15.95 -14.03
CA CYS A 179 7.91 14.77 -13.16
C CYS A 179 6.58 14.56 -12.42
N SER A 180 5.45 14.82 -13.11
CA SER A 180 4.11 14.71 -12.52
C SER A 180 3.33 13.56 -13.15
N GLN A 181 2.54 12.86 -12.31
CA GLN A 181 1.59 11.86 -12.78
C GLN A 181 0.35 12.56 -13.35
N VAL A 182 0.05 12.31 -14.61
CA VAL A 182 -1.08 12.92 -15.33
C VAL A 182 -2.20 11.92 -15.62
N GLY A 183 -1.94 10.62 -15.47
CA GLY A 183 -2.95 9.58 -15.58
C GLY A 183 -2.52 8.28 -14.93
N GLU A 184 -3.51 7.42 -14.62
CA GLU A 184 -3.29 6.07 -14.13
C GLU A 184 -4.41 5.12 -14.57
N TYR A 185 -4.07 3.86 -14.59
CA TYR A 185 -5.00 2.76 -14.79
C TYR A 185 -4.70 1.64 -13.81
N LYS A 186 -5.75 1.02 -13.30
CA LYS A 186 -5.66 -0.25 -12.56
C LYS A 186 -6.84 -1.14 -12.93
N GLY A 187 -6.57 -2.32 -13.46
CA GLY A 187 -7.65 -3.23 -13.87
C GLY A 187 -7.17 -4.65 -14.13
N GLN A 188 -8.13 -5.51 -14.47
CA GLN A 188 -7.92 -6.94 -14.70
C GLN A 188 -8.16 -7.29 -16.18
N LEU A 189 -7.33 -6.72 -17.06
CA LEU A 189 -7.35 -7.07 -18.49
C LEU A 189 -6.39 -8.23 -18.77
N PRO A 190 -6.74 -9.14 -19.70
CA PRO A 190 -5.79 -10.09 -20.26
C PRO A 190 -4.58 -9.36 -20.89
N PRO A 191 -3.37 -9.94 -20.88
CA PRO A 191 -2.16 -9.28 -21.34
C PRO A 191 -2.24 -8.68 -22.76
N LYS A 192 -2.91 -9.35 -23.69
CA LYS A 192 -3.11 -8.83 -25.06
C LYS A 192 -4.03 -7.60 -25.10
N GLU A 193 -5.12 -7.62 -24.34
CA GLU A 193 -6.05 -6.48 -24.27
C GLU A 193 -5.39 -5.30 -23.56
N PHE A 194 -4.61 -5.58 -22.52
CA PHE A 194 -3.80 -4.57 -21.83
C PHE A 194 -2.76 -3.94 -22.74
N ALA A 195 -2.09 -4.74 -23.61
CA ALA A 195 -1.17 -4.22 -24.62
C ALA A 195 -1.87 -3.26 -25.60
N HIS A 196 -3.11 -3.58 -26.01
CA HIS A 196 -3.90 -2.69 -26.88
C HIS A 196 -4.22 -1.36 -26.19
N LEU A 197 -4.57 -1.40 -24.91
CA LEU A 197 -4.81 -0.21 -24.12
C LEU A 197 -3.54 0.64 -23.98
N LEU A 198 -2.40 0.00 -23.67
CA LEU A 198 -1.11 0.66 -23.54
C LEU A 198 -0.71 1.38 -24.83
N VAL A 199 -0.80 0.72 -26.00
CA VAL A 199 -0.49 1.33 -27.29
C VAL A 199 -1.42 2.50 -27.58
N GLY A 200 -2.72 2.37 -27.29
CA GLY A 200 -3.70 3.44 -27.47
C GLY A 200 -3.34 4.68 -26.64
N ILE A 201 -3.12 4.50 -25.36
CA ILE A 201 -2.77 5.58 -24.43
C ILE A 201 -1.41 6.21 -24.77
N ALA A 202 -0.39 5.39 -25.03
CA ALA A 202 0.93 5.90 -25.36
C ALA A 202 0.90 6.71 -26.68
N THR A 203 0.09 6.31 -27.66
CA THR A 203 -0.12 7.04 -28.91
C THR A 203 -0.85 8.37 -28.64
N GLU A 204 -1.90 8.36 -27.83
CA GLU A 204 -2.65 9.57 -27.45
C GLU A 204 -1.74 10.58 -26.74
N TYR A 205 -0.90 10.13 -25.81
CA TYR A 205 0.05 10.98 -25.10
C TYR A 205 1.35 11.21 -25.89
N ASN A 206 1.20 11.75 -27.07
CA ASN A 206 2.26 12.22 -27.94
C ASN A 206 3.32 11.15 -28.27
N ASN A 207 2.90 9.91 -28.51
CA ASN A 207 3.77 8.74 -28.67
C ASN A 207 4.74 8.57 -27.51
N ALA A 208 4.21 8.55 -26.29
CA ALA A 208 4.94 8.44 -25.04
C ALA A 208 5.97 7.30 -25.04
N LEU A 209 7.07 7.46 -24.33
CA LEU A 209 7.98 6.35 -24.07
C LEU A 209 7.25 5.27 -23.26
N LEU A 210 7.07 4.08 -23.83
CA LEU A 210 6.37 2.98 -23.17
C LEU A 210 7.38 2.08 -22.46
N VAL A 211 7.25 1.98 -21.14
CA VAL A 211 8.07 1.14 -20.27
C VAL A 211 7.19 0.03 -19.72
N VAL A 212 7.49 -1.22 -20.04
CA VAL A 212 6.71 -2.39 -19.60
C VAL A 212 7.62 -3.33 -18.84
N GLU A 213 7.19 -3.79 -17.66
CA GLU A 213 7.92 -4.79 -16.91
C GLU A 213 8.01 -6.11 -17.68
N ASN A 214 9.24 -6.62 -17.85
CA ASN A 214 9.53 -7.82 -18.61
C ASN A 214 9.53 -9.12 -17.75
N ALA A 215 8.99 -9.10 -16.55
CA ALA A 215 8.91 -10.30 -15.72
C ALA A 215 7.75 -11.21 -16.14
N ASN A 216 7.99 -12.51 -16.25
CA ASN A 216 6.98 -13.56 -16.48
C ASN A 216 6.02 -13.27 -17.65
N ILE A 217 4.87 -12.67 -17.36
CA ILE A 217 3.75 -12.42 -18.29
C ILE A 217 3.93 -11.14 -19.08
N GLY A 218 4.74 -10.21 -18.59
CA GLY A 218 5.05 -8.96 -19.29
C GLY A 218 5.53 -9.18 -20.73
N TRP A 219 6.23 -10.30 -20.97
CA TRP A 219 6.69 -10.68 -22.29
C TRP A 219 5.57 -10.75 -23.35
N SER A 220 4.46 -11.40 -23.04
CA SER A 220 3.36 -11.53 -24.02
C SER A 220 2.68 -10.18 -24.33
N THR A 221 2.72 -9.26 -23.38
CA THR A 221 2.27 -7.86 -23.57
C THR A 221 3.22 -7.12 -24.49
N ILE A 222 4.54 -7.23 -24.25
CA ILE A 222 5.59 -6.61 -25.06
C ILE A 222 5.54 -7.14 -26.50
N GLU A 223 5.42 -8.44 -26.70
CA GLU A 223 5.28 -9.06 -28.03
C GLU A 223 4.09 -8.47 -28.79
N THR A 224 2.92 -8.37 -28.15
CA THR A 224 1.72 -7.77 -28.75
C THR A 224 1.93 -6.28 -29.10
N ILE A 225 2.63 -5.51 -28.25
CA ILE A 225 2.97 -4.10 -28.51
C ILE A 225 3.85 -4.00 -29.76
N MET A 226 4.86 -4.87 -29.90
CA MET A 226 5.75 -4.93 -31.05
C MET A 226 5.02 -5.34 -32.33
N GLU A 227 4.14 -6.35 -32.29
CA GLU A 227 3.29 -6.77 -33.40
C GLU A 227 2.39 -5.63 -33.91
N ARG A 228 1.98 -4.72 -33.03
CA ARG A 228 1.22 -3.51 -33.37
C ARG A 228 2.08 -2.39 -33.96
N GLY A 229 3.39 -2.57 -34.04
CA GLY A 229 4.33 -1.62 -34.63
C GLY A 229 4.57 -0.39 -33.76
N TYR A 230 4.35 -0.45 -32.43
CA TYR A 230 4.71 0.65 -31.54
C TYR A 230 6.23 0.72 -31.38
N THR A 231 6.83 1.83 -31.74
CA THR A 231 8.30 1.95 -31.86
C THR A 231 8.98 2.64 -30.68
N ASN A 232 8.24 3.44 -29.88
CA ASN A 232 8.82 4.15 -28.74
C ASN A 232 8.74 3.31 -27.45
N LEU A 233 9.27 2.09 -27.52
CA LEU A 233 9.32 1.14 -26.40
C LEU A 233 10.69 1.25 -25.73
N TYR A 234 10.69 1.29 -24.38
CA TYR A 234 11.91 1.32 -23.58
C TYR A 234 12.63 -0.02 -23.63
N HIS A 235 13.91 0.06 -23.79
CA HIS A 235 14.81 -1.06 -23.87
C HIS A 235 15.96 -0.89 -22.87
N SER A 236 16.08 -1.82 -21.90
CA SER A 236 17.16 -1.77 -20.92
C SER A 236 18.49 -2.22 -21.53
N PRO A 237 19.54 -1.40 -21.52
CA PRO A 237 20.84 -1.83 -22.03
C PRO A 237 21.46 -2.88 -21.11
N ARG A 238 21.68 -4.10 -21.59
CA ARG A 238 22.58 -5.03 -20.93
C ARG A 238 24.01 -4.75 -21.37
N SER A 239 24.87 -4.39 -20.42
CA SER A 239 26.33 -4.37 -20.58
C SER A 239 26.87 -3.70 -21.86
N GLY A 240 26.45 -2.48 -22.15
CA GLY A 240 27.12 -1.59 -23.11
C GLY A 240 26.85 -1.78 -24.60
N ASN A 241 26.21 -2.86 -25.03
CA ASN A 241 25.78 -3.04 -26.44
C ASN A 241 24.30 -3.38 -26.49
N VAL A 242 23.51 -2.43 -26.94
CA VAL A 242 22.08 -2.61 -27.18
C VAL A 242 21.89 -3.29 -28.53
N THR A 243 21.59 -4.58 -28.55
CA THR A 243 21.08 -5.28 -29.74
C THR A 243 19.62 -5.63 -29.52
N ALA A 244 18.82 -5.70 -30.57
CA ALA A 244 17.40 -6.08 -30.47
C ALA A 244 17.20 -7.46 -29.77
N GLU A 245 18.19 -8.31 -29.79
CA GLU A 245 18.20 -9.63 -29.14
C GLU A 245 18.49 -9.57 -27.63
N SER A 246 19.04 -8.47 -27.09
CA SER A 246 19.38 -8.31 -25.67
C SER A 246 18.20 -7.96 -24.76
N TYR A 247 16.99 -7.88 -25.31
CA TYR A 247 15.76 -7.55 -24.57
C TYR A 247 15.13 -8.74 -23.88
N PHE A 248 15.55 -9.95 -24.25
CA PHE A 248 14.76 -11.15 -24.07
C PHE A 248 15.48 -12.24 -23.28
N ASP A 249 16.63 -11.97 -22.71
CA ASP A 249 17.34 -12.90 -21.83
C ASP A 249 17.13 -12.63 -20.35
#